data_0aeb26945b1b1b56b157139da7160612
#
_entry.id   0aeb26945b1b1b56b157139da7160612
#
_cell.length_a   1.000
_cell.length_b   1.000
_cell.length_c   1.000
_cell.angle_alpha   90.00
_cell.angle_beta   90.00
_cell.angle_gamma   90.00
#
_symmetry.space_group_name_H-M   'P 1'
#
loop_
_entity.id
_entity.type
_entity.pdbx_description
1 polymer ?
#
loop_
_entity_poly.entity_id
_entity_poly.type
_entity_poly.pdbx_seq_one_letter_code
_entity_poly.pdbx_strand_id
1 'polypeptide(L)'
;MEISGKILDSTNEPLYLANVTITTGSQINKFGTSANADGEFKLSSDIISPDSQFKISYLGFKNQYYKASELQGKTIKLEEDSIGLDEVVIRPRDKPTNTSVATQPSNIKQHFQKHKIVYAGLGGIVALLLIMTSIKKLK
;
A
#
# COMPACT_ATOMS: atom_id res chain seq x y z
N MET A 1 19.28 11.52 15.28
CA MET A 1 20.46 10.89 14.63
C MET A 1 20.39 11.15 13.13
N GLU A 2 21.53 11.23 12.47
CA GLU A 2 21.61 11.34 11.00
C GLU A 2 22.09 10.03 10.42
N ILE A 3 21.52 9.60 9.30
CA ILE A 3 22.00 8.49 8.46
C ILE A 3 22.30 9.01 7.06
N SER A 4 23.30 8.45 6.43
CA SER A 4 23.70 8.79 5.07
C SER A 4 24.36 7.59 4.40
N GLY A 5 24.34 7.57 3.08
CA GLY A 5 24.99 6.50 2.32
C GLY A 5 24.82 6.68 0.83
N LYS A 6 25.23 5.67 0.08
CA LYS A 6 25.11 5.62 -1.37
C LYS A 6 24.52 4.28 -1.81
N ILE A 7 23.60 4.31 -2.75
CA ILE A 7 22.91 3.12 -3.26
C ILE A 7 23.27 2.95 -4.73
N LEU A 8 23.83 1.79 -5.03
CA LEU A 8 24.28 1.39 -6.35
C LEU A 8 23.62 0.06 -6.75
N ASP A 9 23.62 -0.23 -8.03
CA ASP A 9 23.32 -1.55 -8.55
C ASP A 9 24.54 -2.48 -8.53
N SER A 10 24.40 -3.68 -9.08
CA SER A 10 25.49 -4.68 -9.21
C SER A 10 26.62 -4.22 -10.12
N THR A 11 26.34 -3.30 -11.06
CA THR A 11 27.32 -2.73 -12.02
C THR A 11 28.01 -1.46 -11.51
N ASN A 12 27.71 -1.05 -10.28
CA ASN A 12 28.14 0.20 -9.63
C ASN A 12 27.50 1.47 -10.21
N GLU A 13 26.37 1.36 -10.88
CA GLU A 13 25.59 2.50 -11.32
C GLU A 13 24.70 3.04 -10.19
N PRO A 14 24.57 4.38 -10.05
CA PRO A 14 23.76 4.96 -8.99
C PRO A 14 22.26 4.72 -9.23
N LEU A 15 21.55 4.29 -8.20
CA LEU A 15 20.11 4.07 -8.25
C LEU A 15 19.36 5.33 -7.82
N TYR A 16 19.05 6.17 -8.80
CA TYR A 16 18.26 7.38 -8.60
C TYR A 16 16.83 7.04 -8.10
N LEU A 17 16.39 7.76 -7.07
CA LEU A 17 15.08 7.55 -6.40
C LEU A 17 14.95 6.21 -5.66
N ALA A 18 16.04 5.51 -5.38
CA ALA A 18 15.97 4.39 -4.46
C ALA A 18 15.45 4.85 -3.09
N ASN A 19 14.49 4.11 -2.53
CA ASN A 19 13.82 4.49 -1.30
C ASN A 19 14.53 3.93 -0.06
N VAL A 20 14.69 4.76 0.96
CA VAL A 20 15.17 4.42 2.29
C VAL A 20 14.08 4.73 3.28
N THR A 21 13.43 3.73 3.84
CA THR A 21 12.22 3.89 4.67
C THR A 21 12.39 3.18 6.00
N ILE A 22 12.00 3.84 7.10
CA ILE A 22 12.02 3.23 8.43
C ILE A 22 10.99 2.11 8.53
N THR A 23 11.38 0.99 9.15
CA THR A 23 10.51 -0.19 9.34
C THR A 23 10.25 -0.54 10.78
N THR A 24 10.71 0.29 11.72
CA THR A 24 10.51 0.10 13.17
C THR A 24 9.87 1.32 13.81
N GLY A 25 9.21 1.11 14.94
CA GLY A 25 8.60 2.18 15.72
C GLY A 25 7.24 2.63 15.18
N SER A 26 6.75 3.76 15.69
CA SER A 26 5.43 4.33 15.33
C SER A 26 5.38 4.97 13.94
N GLN A 27 6.52 5.13 13.29
CA GLN A 27 6.66 5.77 11.98
C GLN A 27 6.93 4.75 10.84
N ILE A 28 6.57 3.50 11.05
CA ILE A 28 6.74 2.43 10.06
C ILE A 28 6.16 2.87 8.70
N ASN A 29 7.00 2.85 7.65
CA ASN A 29 6.68 3.22 6.27
C ASN A 29 6.17 4.67 6.06
N LYS A 30 6.21 5.52 7.08
CA LYS A 30 5.77 6.92 6.99
C LYS A 30 6.94 7.90 6.97
N PHE A 31 8.13 7.44 7.30
CA PHE A 31 9.31 8.27 7.40
C PHE A 31 10.47 7.66 6.62
N GLY A 32 11.10 8.46 5.78
CA GLY A 32 12.18 8.01 4.92
C GLY A 32 12.69 9.11 4.00
N THR A 33 13.57 8.73 3.10
CA THR A 33 14.13 9.58 2.06
C THR A 33 14.35 8.79 0.79
N SER A 34 14.66 9.48 -0.31
CA SER A 34 15.05 8.85 -1.58
C SER A 34 16.45 9.29 -1.98
N ALA A 35 17.15 8.44 -2.70
CA ALA A 35 18.47 8.74 -3.24
C ALA A 35 18.42 9.79 -4.36
N ASN A 36 19.44 10.65 -4.41
CA ASN A 36 19.60 11.64 -5.47
C ASN A 36 20.15 10.99 -6.78
N ALA A 37 20.46 11.82 -7.79
CA ALA A 37 20.99 11.35 -9.07
C ALA A 37 22.33 10.59 -8.96
N ASP A 38 23.12 10.87 -7.93
CA ASP A 38 24.39 10.20 -7.67
C ASP A 38 24.21 8.94 -6.80
N GLY A 39 22.95 8.56 -6.51
CA GLY A 39 22.60 7.45 -5.63
C GLY A 39 22.79 7.75 -4.14
N GLU A 40 23.08 8.99 -3.76
CA GLU A 40 23.34 9.37 -2.38
C GLU A 40 22.05 9.70 -1.66
N PHE A 41 21.95 9.29 -0.40
CA PHE A 41 20.84 9.65 0.47
C PHE A 41 21.35 10.21 1.79
N LYS A 42 20.55 11.08 2.37
CA LYS A 42 20.76 11.65 3.69
C LYS A 42 19.42 11.87 4.39
N LEU A 43 19.36 11.48 5.65
CA LEU A 43 18.17 11.63 6.47
C LEU A 43 18.57 11.95 7.91
N SER A 44 18.05 13.03 8.45
CA SER A 44 18.27 13.44 9.83
C SER A 44 16.97 13.61 10.57
N SER A 45 16.85 13.01 11.75
CA SER A 45 15.69 13.18 12.62
C SER A 45 15.95 12.70 14.04
N ASP A 46 15.23 13.27 14.98
CA ASP A 46 15.27 12.89 16.40
C ASP A 46 14.59 11.55 16.66
N ILE A 47 13.71 11.10 15.76
CA ILE A 47 13.05 9.79 15.87
C ILE A 47 13.95 8.61 15.47
N ILE A 48 15.10 8.87 14.85
CA ILE A 48 16.05 7.84 14.46
C ILE A 48 16.92 7.48 15.66
N SER A 49 16.83 6.24 16.08
CA SER A 49 17.75 5.62 17.07
C SER A 49 18.74 4.70 16.37
N PRO A 50 19.89 4.36 16.99
CA PRO A 50 20.87 3.44 16.42
C PRO A 50 20.31 2.08 16.02
N ASP A 51 19.28 1.60 16.73
CA ASP A 51 18.61 0.33 16.50
C ASP A 51 17.43 0.42 15.52
N SER A 52 17.08 1.62 15.07
CA SER A 52 16.03 1.78 14.05
C SER A 52 16.38 1.01 12.79
N GLN A 53 15.47 0.20 12.28
CA GLN A 53 15.65 -0.54 11.03
C GLN A 53 15.12 0.24 9.85
N PHE A 54 15.89 0.22 8.78
CA PHE A 54 15.55 0.83 7.50
C PHE A 54 15.49 -0.24 6.41
N LYS A 55 14.48 -0.14 5.58
CA LYS A 55 14.35 -0.88 4.33
C LYS A 55 14.86 -0.01 3.19
N ILE A 56 15.73 -0.56 2.39
CA ILE A 56 16.20 0.01 1.14
C ILE A 56 15.56 -0.76 0.01
N SER A 57 14.85 -0.06 -0.87
CA SER A 57 14.08 -0.67 -1.95
C SER A 57 14.17 0.15 -3.23
N TYR A 58 14.21 -0.56 -4.35
CA TYR A 58 14.13 0.00 -5.69
C TYR A 58 13.35 -0.95 -6.60
N LEU A 59 12.65 -0.39 -7.59
CA LEU A 59 11.82 -1.20 -8.49
C LEU A 59 12.70 -2.19 -9.29
N GLY A 60 12.38 -3.48 -9.23
CA GLY A 60 13.13 -4.54 -9.91
C GLY A 60 14.34 -5.04 -9.14
N PHE A 61 14.53 -4.62 -7.87
CA PHE A 61 15.64 -5.03 -7.03
C PHE A 61 15.15 -5.65 -5.71
N LYS A 62 15.95 -6.54 -5.14
CA LYS A 62 15.70 -7.16 -3.84
C LYS A 62 15.80 -6.11 -2.73
N ASN A 63 14.82 -6.11 -1.84
CA ASN A 63 14.84 -5.25 -0.68
C ASN A 63 15.97 -5.66 0.28
N GLN A 64 16.69 -4.68 0.82
CA GLN A 64 17.69 -4.88 1.86
C GLN A 64 17.30 -4.14 3.14
N TYR A 65 17.73 -4.65 4.28
CA TYR A 65 17.42 -4.12 5.60
C TYR A 65 18.69 -3.88 6.38
N TYR A 66 18.80 -2.70 7.00
CA TYR A 66 19.95 -2.28 7.79
C TYR A 66 19.50 -1.54 9.05
N LYS A 67 20.31 -1.60 10.09
CA LYS A 67 20.18 -0.71 11.24
C LYS A 67 20.70 0.69 10.91
N ALA A 68 20.15 1.71 11.58
CA ALA A 68 20.60 3.09 11.42
C ALA A 68 22.10 3.25 11.69
N SER A 69 22.60 2.53 12.70
CA SER A 69 24.04 2.50 13.04
C SER A 69 24.94 1.98 11.92
N GLU A 70 24.41 1.14 11.03
CA GLU A 70 25.14 0.55 9.92
C GLU A 70 25.09 1.37 8.64
N LEU A 71 24.17 2.34 8.56
CA LEU A 71 23.93 3.12 7.34
C LEU A 71 24.81 4.35 7.21
N GLN A 72 25.56 4.72 8.25
CA GLN A 72 26.35 5.94 8.23
C GLN A 72 27.53 5.85 7.27
N GLY A 73 27.46 6.58 6.14
CA GLY A 73 28.49 6.57 5.11
C GLY A 73 28.62 5.27 4.30
N LYS A 74 27.63 4.38 4.41
CA LYS A 74 27.69 3.06 3.76
C LYS A 74 27.34 3.13 2.27
N THR A 75 28.13 2.40 1.46
CA THR A 75 27.76 2.10 0.07
C THR A 75 27.02 0.77 0.05
N ILE A 76 25.79 0.78 -0.46
CA ILE A 76 24.88 -0.35 -0.53
C ILE A 76 24.72 -0.75 -1.98
N LYS A 77 24.92 -2.03 -2.28
CA LYS A 77 24.65 -2.57 -3.61
C LYS A 77 23.38 -3.39 -3.57
N LEU A 78 22.41 -3.02 -4.39
CA LEU A 78 21.20 -3.80 -4.56
C LEU A 78 21.41 -4.83 -5.68
N GLU A 79 20.88 -6.02 -5.47
CA GLU A 79 20.81 -7.09 -6.47
C GLU A 79 19.48 -7.01 -7.20
N GLU A 80 19.49 -7.23 -8.51
CA GLU A 80 18.28 -7.35 -9.29
C GLU A 80 17.44 -8.52 -8.77
N ASP A 81 16.15 -8.24 -8.60
CA ASP A 81 15.16 -9.27 -8.32
C ASP A 81 14.73 -9.85 -9.67
N SER A 82 15.42 -10.89 -10.10
CA SER A 82 14.99 -11.68 -11.25
C SER A 82 13.71 -12.44 -10.85
N ILE A 83 12.59 -11.73 -10.78
CA ILE A 83 11.28 -12.35 -10.83
C ILE A 83 11.24 -12.92 -12.25
N GLY A 84 11.51 -14.23 -12.36
CA GLY A 84 11.22 -14.92 -13.59
C GLY A 84 9.76 -14.63 -13.90
N LEU A 85 9.53 -13.82 -14.93
CA LEU A 85 8.20 -13.72 -15.52
C LEU A 85 7.90 -15.13 -16.00
N ASP A 86 7.18 -15.90 -15.19
CA ASP A 86 6.60 -17.14 -15.68
C ASP A 86 5.87 -16.76 -16.96
N GLU A 87 6.35 -17.31 -18.08
CA GLU A 87 5.74 -17.12 -19.38
C GLU A 87 4.26 -17.42 -19.23
N VAL A 88 3.43 -16.40 -19.28
CA VAL A 88 1.98 -16.56 -19.32
C VAL A 88 1.70 -17.22 -20.66
N VAL A 89 1.73 -18.55 -20.69
CA VAL A 89 1.28 -19.33 -21.83
C VAL A 89 -0.21 -19.05 -21.99
N ILE A 90 -0.55 -18.07 -22.79
CA ILE A 90 -1.92 -17.82 -23.24
C ILE A 90 -2.29 -19.01 -24.11
N ARG A 91 -2.85 -20.06 -23.51
CA ARG A 91 -3.50 -21.11 -24.28
C ARG A 91 -4.73 -20.49 -24.93
N PRO A 92 -4.87 -20.62 -26.28
CA PRO A 92 -6.12 -20.24 -26.93
C PRO A 92 -7.23 -20.96 -26.17
N ARG A 93 -8.22 -20.22 -25.70
CA ARG A 93 -9.40 -20.82 -25.07
C ARG A 93 -10.10 -21.60 -26.18
N ASP A 94 -10.07 -22.93 -26.10
CA ASP A 94 -10.84 -23.77 -27.00
C ASP A 94 -12.27 -23.22 -27.04
N LYS A 95 -12.78 -23.04 -28.27
CA LYS A 95 -14.17 -22.61 -28.48
C LYS A 95 -15.07 -23.48 -27.60
N PRO A 96 -16.03 -22.90 -26.89
CA PRO A 96 -16.99 -23.71 -26.16
C PRO A 96 -17.71 -24.61 -27.16
N THR A 97 -17.41 -25.90 -27.09
CA THR A 97 -18.20 -26.91 -27.74
C THR A 97 -19.60 -26.79 -27.13
N ASN A 98 -20.60 -26.45 -27.95
CA ASN A 98 -22.00 -26.44 -27.56
C ASN A 98 -22.42 -27.84 -27.17
N THR A 99 -22.08 -28.27 -25.97
CA THR A 99 -22.75 -29.39 -25.33
C THR A 99 -23.99 -28.80 -24.69
N SER A 100 -25.12 -29.06 -25.32
CA SER A 100 -26.43 -28.77 -24.80
C SER A 100 -26.60 -29.54 -23.49
N VAL A 101 -26.22 -28.93 -22.37
CA VAL A 101 -26.57 -29.40 -21.05
C VAL A 101 -27.98 -28.93 -20.79
N ALA A 102 -28.89 -29.92 -20.71
CA ALA A 102 -30.26 -29.73 -20.34
C ALA A 102 -30.38 -28.79 -19.11
N THR A 103 -31.13 -27.74 -19.33
CA THR A 103 -31.47 -26.74 -18.32
C THR A 103 -32.29 -27.41 -17.21
N GLN A 104 -31.64 -27.77 -16.12
CA GLN A 104 -32.39 -27.90 -14.86
C GLN A 104 -32.51 -26.51 -14.25
N PRO A 105 -33.71 -26.04 -13.97
CA PRO A 105 -33.87 -24.80 -13.20
C PRO A 105 -33.45 -25.09 -11.77
N SER A 106 -32.22 -24.81 -11.43
CA SER A 106 -31.83 -24.72 -10.03
C SER A 106 -32.62 -23.58 -9.40
N ASN A 107 -33.54 -23.92 -8.53
CA ASN A 107 -34.21 -23.02 -7.62
C ASN A 107 -33.17 -22.30 -6.76
N ILE A 108 -32.55 -21.28 -7.32
CA ILE A 108 -31.83 -20.28 -6.53
C ILE A 108 -32.95 -19.47 -5.87
N LYS A 109 -33.41 -19.92 -4.72
CA LYS A 109 -34.10 -19.04 -3.79
C LYS A 109 -33.08 -17.99 -3.41
N GLN A 110 -33.08 -16.91 -4.20
CA GLN A 110 -32.40 -15.70 -3.82
C GLN A 110 -33.01 -15.25 -2.49
N HIS A 111 -32.27 -15.51 -1.44
CA HIS A 111 -32.53 -14.91 -0.15
C HIS A 111 -32.14 -13.42 -0.27
N PHE A 112 -32.90 -12.69 -1.10
CA PHE A 112 -32.96 -11.25 -1.01
C PHE A 112 -33.63 -10.93 0.31
N GLN A 113 -32.85 -10.83 1.35
CA GLN A 113 -33.25 -10.16 2.55
C GLN A 113 -33.53 -8.71 2.14
N LYS A 114 -34.79 -8.43 1.83
CA LYS A 114 -35.29 -7.09 1.70
C LYS A 114 -35.00 -6.41 3.03
N HIS A 115 -33.90 -5.69 3.10
CA HIS A 115 -33.80 -4.61 4.05
C HIS A 115 -34.94 -3.66 3.67
N LYS A 116 -36.05 -3.79 4.36
CA LYS A 116 -37.06 -2.74 4.40
C LYS A 116 -36.36 -1.55 5.03
N ILE A 117 -35.77 -0.71 4.18
CA ILE A 117 -35.55 0.68 4.56
C ILE A 117 -36.97 1.21 4.69
N VAL A 118 -37.47 1.14 5.91
CA VAL A 118 -38.67 1.88 6.28
C VAL A 118 -38.24 3.33 6.26
N TYR A 119 -38.40 3.96 5.12
CA TYR A 119 -38.52 5.40 5.11
C TYR A 119 -39.77 5.68 5.91
N ALA A 120 -39.61 5.93 7.21
CA ALA A 120 -40.64 6.57 7.98
C ALA A 120 -40.97 7.85 7.22
N GLY A 121 -42.14 7.87 6.59
CA GLY A 121 -42.58 8.97 5.74
C GLY A 121 -42.47 10.26 6.50
N LEU A 122 -42.64 11.33 5.80
CA LEU A 122 -42.73 12.76 6.16
C LEU A 122 -42.72 13.17 7.66
N GLY A 123 -43.03 12.27 8.59
CA GLY A 123 -42.98 12.48 10.03
C GLY A 123 -41.56 12.66 10.60
N GLY A 124 -40.52 12.04 10.00
CA GLY A 124 -39.14 12.19 10.46
C GLY A 124 -38.54 13.57 10.21
N ILE A 125 -38.95 14.21 9.12
CA ILE A 125 -38.49 15.58 8.77
C ILE A 125 -39.15 16.61 9.69
N VAL A 126 -40.43 16.40 10.04
CA VAL A 126 -41.16 17.28 10.94
C VAL A 126 -40.60 17.20 12.38
N ALA A 127 -40.21 16.01 12.83
CA ALA A 127 -39.58 15.85 14.15
C ALA A 127 -38.23 16.56 14.24
N LEU A 128 -37.42 16.53 13.17
CA LEU A 128 -36.11 17.21 13.12
C LEU A 128 -36.29 18.75 13.14
N LEU A 129 -37.33 19.27 12.45
CA LEU A 129 -37.67 20.69 12.44
C LEU A 129 -38.12 21.19 13.80
N LEU A 130 -38.90 20.38 14.53
CA LEU A 130 -39.36 20.71 15.88
C LEU A 130 -38.21 20.75 16.89
N ILE A 131 -37.24 19.87 16.76
CA ILE A 131 -36.07 19.89 17.64
C ILE A 131 -35.21 21.13 17.36
N MET A 132 -35.06 21.55 16.10
CA MET A 132 -34.29 22.74 15.75
C MET A 132 -34.97 24.03 16.23
N THR A 133 -36.29 24.08 16.26
CA THR A 133 -37.02 25.26 16.78
C THR A 133 -36.97 25.33 18.29
N SER A 134 -36.92 24.18 19.00
CA SER A 134 -36.79 24.17 20.46
C SER A 134 -35.44 24.67 20.95
N ILE A 135 -34.37 24.41 20.19
CA ILE A 135 -33.01 24.87 20.55
C ILE A 135 -32.89 26.40 20.40
N LYS A 136 -33.67 27.01 19.50
CA LYS A 136 -33.64 28.45 19.30
C LYS A 136 -34.37 29.25 20.40
N LYS A 137 -35.16 28.57 21.26
CA LYS A 137 -35.93 29.21 22.36
C LYS A 137 -35.23 29.17 23.68
N LEU A 138 -34.03 28.55 23.76
CA LEU A 138 -33.20 28.39 24.99
C LEU A 138 -31.96 29.29 24.98
N LYS A 139 -32.01 30.41 24.24
CA LYS A 139 -30.96 31.44 24.31
C LYS A 139 -31.56 32.82 24.56
#